data_4af0f21bad4ddae6fb4a2131252fe881
#
_entry.id   4af0f21bad4ddae6fb4a2131252fe881
#
_cell.length_a   1.000
_cell.length_b   1.000
_cell.length_c   1.000
_cell.angle_alpha   90.00
_cell.angle_beta   90.00
_cell.angle_gamma   90.00
#
_symmetry.space_group_name_H-M   'P 1'
#
loop_
_entity.id
_entity.type
_entity.pdbx_description
1 polymer ?
#
loop_
_entity_poly.entity_id
_entity_poly.type
_entity_poly.pdbx_seq_one_letter_code
_entity_poly.pdbx_strand_id
1 'polypeptide(L)'
;ITAETTSRTRAIYISNPRNGRQLNSETYGVTAVLKLMGKAEDVRRLDLAISVASGDVDPALVNKPLKDLPEVPHVYTSDACNARVLWAWSRRPEHVEITDEATQRILEKATEMGAYYTSKVPLVEAADQRLKIVRLAVATACCVVSTDDNFEKVIVKPEHVDFVVNFMNKIYRAKSFGYDKLSEQERLVSDTSDDNIAKLREEFLALPLPDANEMAKIIYQLPYFSRATLEDYTGLAKDDLKLLLKFLTTRHL
;
A
#
# COMPACT_ATOMS: atom_id res chain seq x y z
N ILE A 1 27.37 25.49 -18.44
CA ILE A 1 26.75 24.59 -19.44
C ILE A 1 25.85 23.67 -18.63
N THR A 2 24.52 23.81 -18.78
CA THR A 2 23.54 22.90 -18.17
C THR A 2 23.29 21.79 -19.19
N ALA A 3 23.57 20.54 -18.79
CA ALA A 3 23.26 19.39 -19.61
C ALA A 3 21.97 18.77 -19.05
N GLU A 4 20.93 18.68 -19.86
CA GLU A 4 19.72 17.94 -19.53
C GLU A 4 19.82 16.52 -20.08
N THR A 5 19.61 15.54 -19.23
CA THR A 5 19.52 14.13 -19.62
C THR A 5 18.25 13.51 -19.06
N THR A 6 17.60 12.64 -19.83
CA THR A 6 16.48 11.86 -19.38
C THR A 6 16.98 10.54 -18.79
N SER A 7 16.55 10.24 -17.55
CA SER A 7 16.87 8.97 -16.90
C SER A 7 15.62 8.07 -16.92
N ARG A 8 15.81 6.81 -17.34
CA ARG A 8 14.81 5.74 -17.22
C ARG A 8 15.17 4.88 -16.05
N THR A 9 14.86 5.36 -14.87
CA THR A 9 15.18 4.65 -13.63
C THR A 9 13.96 3.88 -13.11
N ARG A 10 14.17 2.63 -12.75
CA ARG A 10 13.23 1.84 -11.95
C ARG A 10 13.84 1.68 -10.58
N ALA A 11 13.14 2.18 -9.57
CA ALA A 11 13.64 2.16 -8.21
C ALA A 11 12.86 1.12 -7.39
N ILE A 12 13.60 0.25 -6.68
CA ILE A 12 13.05 -0.67 -5.70
C ILE A 12 13.69 -0.28 -4.36
N TYR A 13 12.86 0.13 -3.42
CA TYR A 13 13.29 0.48 -2.07
C TYR A 13 12.99 -0.68 -1.14
N ILE A 14 14.01 -1.17 -0.44
CA ILE A 14 13.85 -2.19 0.60
C ILE A 14 14.29 -1.55 1.91
N SER A 15 13.42 -1.55 2.91
CA SER A 15 13.69 -0.93 4.20
C SER A 15 12.99 -1.66 5.33
N ASN A 16 13.64 -1.68 6.49
CA ASN A 16 13.01 -2.09 7.73
C ASN A 16 12.47 -0.86 8.47
N PRO A 17 11.45 -1.02 9.33
CA PRO A 17 11.01 0.04 10.22
C PRO A 17 12.19 0.59 11.05
N ARG A 18 12.24 1.93 11.20
CA ARG A 18 13.34 2.60 11.92
C ARG A 18 13.19 2.44 13.43
N ASN A 19 14.29 2.72 14.15
CA ASN A 19 14.33 2.76 15.62
C ASN A 19 14.02 1.42 16.31
N GLY A 20 14.38 0.30 15.69
CA GLY A 20 14.15 -1.03 16.25
C GLY A 20 12.68 -1.46 16.33
N ARG A 21 11.77 -0.69 15.76
CA ARG A 21 10.35 -1.04 15.71
C ARG A 21 10.12 -2.20 14.75
N GLN A 22 9.19 -3.06 15.09
CA GLN A 22 8.75 -4.14 14.21
C GLN A 22 7.50 -3.69 13.44
N LEU A 23 7.34 -4.17 12.21
CA LEU A 23 6.18 -3.83 11.39
C LEU A 23 4.86 -4.20 12.05
N ASN A 24 4.82 -5.30 12.79
CA ASN A 24 3.65 -5.76 13.54
C ASN A 24 3.30 -4.88 14.76
N SER A 25 4.14 -3.90 15.11
CA SER A 25 3.77 -2.88 16.11
C SER A 25 2.87 -1.79 15.55
N GLU A 26 2.77 -1.69 14.22
CA GLU A 26 1.84 -0.77 13.56
C GLU A 26 0.44 -1.43 13.50
N THR A 27 -0.60 -0.64 13.77
CA THR A 27 -1.99 -1.11 13.66
C THR A 27 -2.31 -1.50 12.21
N TYR A 28 -1.79 -0.71 11.26
CA TYR A 28 -1.90 -0.96 9.83
C TYR A 28 -0.51 -0.81 9.19
N GLY A 29 -0.03 -1.86 8.53
CA GLY A 29 1.31 -1.85 7.93
C GLY A 29 1.49 -0.78 6.83
N VAL A 30 0.40 -0.37 6.18
CA VAL A 30 0.43 0.72 5.20
C VAL A 30 0.91 2.04 5.81
N THR A 31 0.68 2.27 7.10
CA THR A 31 1.14 3.49 7.79
C THR A 31 2.66 3.53 7.95
N ALA A 32 3.29 2.35 8.02
CA ALA A 32 4.76 2.27 8.03
C ALA A 32 5.36 2.82 6.74
N VAL A 33 4.69 2.67 5.59
CA VAL A 33 5.15 3.22 4.31
C VAL A 33 5.28 4.74 4.41
N LEU A 34 4.26 5.41 4.96
CA LEU A 34 4.29 6.86 5.17
C LEU A 34 5.41 7.28 6.13
N LYS A 35 5.59 6.56 7.24
CA LYS A 35 6.66 6.83 8.22
C LYS A 35 8.06 6.64 7.64
N LEU A 36 8.25 5.65 6.77
CA LEU A 36 9.54 5.38 6.12
C LEU A 36 9.87 6.44 5.06
N MET A 37 8.88 6.84 4.26
CA MET A 37 9.08 7.87 3.22
C MET A 37 9.14 9.29 3.81
N GLY A 38 8.44 9.54 4.91
CA GLY A 38 8.42 10.81 5.64
C GLY A 38 7.54 11.89 5.01
N LYS A 39 7.20 11.81 3.74
CA LYS A 39 6.33 12.76 3.04
C LYS A 39 5.26 12.05 2.24
N ALA A 40 4.04 12.57 2.30
CA ALA A 40 2.89 12.04 1.58
C ALA A 40 3.10 12.07 0.06
N GLU A 41 3.73 13.13 -0.47
CA GLU A 41 4.04 13.28 -1.89
C GLU A 41 4.97 12.18 -2.42
N ASP A 42 5.89 11.70 -1.58
CA ASP A 42 6.81 10.63 -1.98
C ASP A 42 6.09 9.27 -1.98
N VAL A 43 5.17 9.04 -1.02
CA VAL A 43 4.29 7.85 -1.02
C VAL A 43 3.40 7.85 -2.26
N ARG A 44 2.84 8.99 -2.63
CA ARG A 44 2.02 9.15 -3.83
C ARG A 44 2.73 8.72 -5.12
N ARG A 45 4.05 8.91 -5.19
CA ARG A 45 4.88 8.55 -6.35
C ARG A 45 5.20 7.06 -6.45
N LEU A 46 4.97 6.28 -5.41
CA LEU A 46 5.17 4.83 -5.46
C LEU A 46 4.09 4.19 -6.33
N ASP A 47 4.48 3.37 -7.29
CA ASP A 47 3.54 2.58 -8.08
C ASP A 47 2.93 1.44 -7.27
N LEU A 48 3.72 0.84 -6.36
CA LEU A 48 3.31 -0.24 -5.48
C LEU A 48 4.11 -0.19 -4.18
N ALA A 49 3.50 -0.55 -3.06
CA ALA A 49 4.18 -0.82 -1.81
C ALA A 49 3.75 -2.17 -1.25
N ILE A 50 4.68 -2.88 -0.65
CA ILE A 50 4.45 -4.19 -0.03
C ILE A 50 5.06 -4.15 1.37
N SER A 51 4.29 -4.57 2.38
CA SER A 51 4.85 -4.87 3.69
C SER A 51 4.82 -6.36 3.95
N VAL A 52 5.88 -6.87 4.55
CA VAL A 52 5.98 -8.26 4.96
C VAL A 52 6.32 -8.28 6.45
N ALA A 53 5.45 -8.87 7.24
CA ALA A 53 5.66 -9.09 8.66
C ALA A 53 6.03 -10.57 8.93
N SER A 54 6.61 -10.85 10.09
CA SER A 54 7.00 -12.21 10.45
C SER A 54 5.84 -13.22 10.42
N GLY A 55 4.60 -12.76 10.65
CA GLY A 55 3.39 -13.60 10.58
C GLY A 55 2.90 -13.91 9.17
N ASP A 56 3.45 -13.26 8.12
CA ASP A 56 3.09 -13.51 6.72
C ASP A 56 3.90 -14.66 6.12
N VAL A 57 4.97 -15.05 6.80
CA VAL A 57 5.91 -16.05 6.32
C VAL A 57 5.68 -17.36 7.07
N ASP A 58 5.43 -18.44 6.35
CA ASP A 58 5.43 -19.77 6.92
C ASP A 58 6.87 -20.28 7.03
N PRO A 59 7.41 -20.43 8.28
CA PRO A 59 8.78 -20.92 8.48
C PRO A 59 9.04 -22.29 7.86
N ALA A 60 8.01 -23.13 7.76
CA ALA A 60 8.11 -24.45 7.14
C ALA A 60 8.35 -24.35 5.64
N LEU A 61 7.73 -23.38 4.98
CA LEU A 61 7.95 -23.13 3.54
C LEU A 61 9.33 -22.51 3.28
N VAL A 62 9.76 -21.56 4.11
CA VAL A 62 11.06 -20.89 3.95
C VAL A 62 12.22 -21.85 4.14
N ASN A 63 12.08 -22.78 5.10
CA ASN A 63 13.12 -23.75 5.43
C ASN A 63 12.99 -25.05 4.63
N LYS A 64 12.07 -25.11 3.65
CA LYS A 64 11.91 -26.30 2.82
C LYS A 64 13.17 -26.52 1.97
N PRO A 65 13.75 -27.75 1.98
CA PRO A 65 14.89 -28.04 1.12
C PRO A 65 14.63 -27.78 -0.34
N LEU A 66 15.58 -27.21 -1.07
CA LEU A 66 15.48 -26.92 -2.50
C LEU A 66 15.02 -28.12 -3.34
N LYS A 67 15.46 -29.34 -2.96
CA LYS A 67 15.07 -30.60 -3.60
C LYS A 67 13.57 -30.91 -3.51
N ASP A 68 12.88 -30.33 -2.53
CA ASP A 68 11.44 -30.53 -2.30
C ASP A 68 10.58 -29.42 -2.92
N LEU A 69 11.20 -28.45 -3.61
CA LEU A 69 10.49 -27.45 -4.38
C LEU A 69 10.07 -28.04 -5.74
N PRO A 70 8.91 -27.62 -6.28
CA PRO A 70 8.50 -28.04 -7.60
C PRO A 70 9.55 -27.62 -8.64
N GLU A 71 9.81 -28.49 -9.60
CA GLU A 71 10.68 -28.16 -10.73
C GLU A 71 10.14 -26.94 -11.49
N VAL A 72 11.03 -25.98 -11.74
CA VAL A 72 10.69 -24.82 -12.58
C VAL A 72 10.69 -25.29 -14.04
N PRO A 73 9.61 -25.06 -14.82
CA PRO A 73 9.60 -25.41 -16.23
C PRO A 73 10.82 -24.85 -16.96
N HIS A 74 11.41 -25.63 -17.86
CA HIS A 74 12.61 -25.25 -18.63
C HIS A 74 12.47 -23.93 -19.40
N VAL A 75 11.24 -23.50 -19.71
CA VAL A 75 10.95 -22.23 -20.37
C VAL A 75 11.33 -21.00 -19.52
N TYR A 76 11.55 -21.17 -18.22
CA TYR A 76 11.96 -20.12 -17.29
C TYR A 76 13.45 -20.16 -16.95
N THR A 77 14.29 -20.53 -17.91
CA THR A 77 15.74 -20.45 -17.74
C THR A 77 16.19 -19.01 -17.46
N SER A 78 17.33 -18.85 -16.80
CA SER A 78 17.92 -17.54 -16.52
C SER A 78 18.12 -16.72 -17.79
N ASP A 79 18.56 -17.36 -18.88
CA ASP A 79 18.78 -16.67 -20.16
C ASP A 79 17.47 -16.20 -20.78
N ALA A 80 16.42 -17.01 -20.76
CA ALA A 80 15.10 -16.62 -21.24
C ALA A 80 14.51 -15.46 -20.41
N CYS A 81 14.70 -15.49 -19.09
CA CYS A 81 14.28 -14.40 -18.21
C CYS A 81 15.05 -13.11 -18.49
N ASN A 82 16.38 -13.19 -18.65
CA ASN A 82 17.23 -12.05 -18.97
C ASN A 82 16.86 -11.46 -20.35
N ALA A 83 16.69 -12.29 -21.36
CA ALA A 83 16.29 -11.84 -22.69
C ALA A 83 14.95 -11.09 -22.65
N ARG A 84 13.96 -11.61 -21.90
CA ARG A 84 12.67 -10.96 -21.70
C ARG A 84 12.79 -9.60 -21.02
N VAL A 85 13.60 -9.51 -19.95
CA VAL A 85 13.83 -8.25 -19.23
C VAL A 85 14.47 -7.22 -20.15
N LEU A 86 15.50 -7.59 -20.90
CA LEU A 86 16.19 -6.71 -21.85
C LEU A 86 15.26 -6.26 -22.97
N TRP A 87 14.47 -7.18 -23.52
CA TRP A 87 13.45 -6.86 -24.51
C TRP A 87 12.43 -5.86 -23.94
N ALA A 88 11.86 -6.11 -22.76
CA ALA A 88 10.91 -5.20 -22.12
C ALA A 88 11.52 -3.82 -21.86
N TRP A 89 12.78 -3.75 -21.45
CA TRP A 89 13.48 -2.48 -21.20
C TRP A 89 13.80 -1.70 -22.49
N SER A 90 13.91 -2.39 -23.63
CA SER A 90 14.09 -1.73 -24.92
C SER A 90 12.81 -1.08 -25.44
N ARG A 91 11.64 -1.44 -24.92
CA ARG A 91 10.36 -0.86 -25.35
C ARG A 91 10.22 0.58 -24.89
N ARG A 92 9.63 1.42 -25.76
CA ARG A 92 9.36 2.83 -25.53
C ARG A 92 7.85 3.06 -25.60
N PRO A 93 7.32 4.23 -25.22
CA PRO A 93 5.89 4.52 -25.30
C PRO A 93 5.29 4.25 -26.70
N GLU A 94 6.01 4.55 -27.76
CA GLU A 94 5.58 4.30 -29.15
C GLU A 94 5.46 2.82 -29.51
N HIS A 95 6.06 1.94 -28.70
CA HIS A 95 5.96 0.47 -28.84
C HIS A 95 4.87 -0.13 -27.97
N VAL A 96 4.07 0.70 -27.27
CA VAL A 96 3.01 0.22 -26.39
C VAL A 96 1.66 0.57 -26.99
N GLU A 97 0.86 -0.45 -27.20
CA GLU A 97 -0.54 -0.32 -27.66
C GLU A 97 -1.46 -0.79 -26.53
N ILE A 98 -2.38 0.07 -26.15
CA ILE A 98 -3.41 -0.25 -25.14
C ILE A 98 -4.73 -0.33 -25.89
N THR A 99 -5.42 -1.47 -25.82
CA THR A 99 -6.69 -1.62 -26.51
C THR A 99 -7.76 -0.69 -25.90
N ASP A 100 -8.79 -0.37 -26.67
CA ASP A 100 -9.89 0.50 -26.20
C ASP A 100 -10.57 -0.12 -24.96
N GLU A 101 -10.79 -1.42 -24.97
CA GLU A 101 -11.38 -2.16 -23.85
C GLU A 101 -10.47 -2.12 -22.61
N ALA A 102 -9.14 -2.22 -22.79
CA ALA A 102 -8.18 -2.09 -21.69
C ALA A 102 -8.17 -0.66 -21.15
N THR A 103 -8.28 0.35 -22.03
CA THR A 103 -8.36 1.75 -21.61
C THR A 103 -9.60 1.99 -20.76
N GLN A 104 -10.78 1.51 -21.21
CA GLN A 104 -12.01 1.61 -20.44
C GLN A 104 -11.87 0.91 -19.08
N ARG A 105 -11.29 -0.32 -19.06
CA ARG A 105 -11.09 -1.09 -17.85
C ARG A 105 -10.15 -0.39 -16.86
N ILE A 106 -9.08 0.29 -17.34
CA ILE A 106 -8.18 1.08 -16.51
C ILE A 106 -8.93 2.20 -15.80
N LEU A 107 -9.77 2.95 -16.53
CA LEU A 107 -10.55 4.07 -15.99
C LEU A 107 -11.53 3.60 -14.91
N GLU A 108 -12.28 2.53 -15.19
CA GLU A 108 -13.20 1.91 -14.22
C GLU A 108 -12.47 1.50 -12.95
N LYS A 109 -11.41 0.72 -13.08
CA LYS A 109 -10.67 0.19 -11.93
C LYS A 109 -9.92 1.25 -11.16
N ALA A 110 -9.39 2.27 -11.80
CA ALA A 110 -8.79 3.41 -11.12
C ALA A 110 -9.81 4.18 -10.27
N THR A 111 -11.01 4.38 -10.79
CA THR A 111 -12.12 5.03 -10.07
C THR A 111 -12.58 4.18 -8.89
N GLU A 112 -12.79 2.87 -9.08
CA GLU A 112 -13.17 1.94 -8.01
C GLU A 112 -12.14 1.94 -6.87
N MET A 113 -10.85 1.82 -7.19
CA MET A 113 -9.79 1.81 -6.19
C MET A 113 -9.68 3.16 -5.46
N GLY A 114 -9.76 4.28 -6.21
CA GLY A 114 -9.70 5.63 -5.63
C GLY A 114 -10.86 5.93 -4.68
N ALA A 115 -12.05 5.36 -4.94
CA ALA A 115 -13.21 5.46 -4.06
C ALA A 115 -13.12 4.51 -2.84
N TYR A 116 -12.39 3.41 -2.98
CA TYR A 116 -12.31 2.39 -1.93
C TYR A 116 -11.24 2.69 -0.89
N TYR A 117 -10.04 3.12 -1.30
CA TYR A 117 -8.91 3.33 -0.40
C TYR A 117 -8.84 4.78 0.10
N THR A 118 -8.48 4.96 1.39
CA THR A 118 -8.33 6.30 1.97
C THR A 118 -7.11 7.03 1.42
N SER A 119 -7.26 8.34 1.19
CA SER A 119 -6.18 9.24 0.79
C SER A 119 -5.25 9.66 1.95
N LYS A 120 -5.53 9.28 3.20
CA LYS A 120 -4.64 9.58 4.35
C LYS A 120 -3.26 8.97 4.19
N VAL A 121 -3.17 7.80 3.55
CA VAL A 121 -1.93 7.27 3.02
C VAL A 121 -2.06 7.27 1.50
N PRO A 122 -1.50 8.25 0.77
CA PRO A 122 -1.80 8.48 -0.63
C PRO A 122 -1.07 7.50 -1.56
N LEU A 123 -1.06 6.23 -1.20
CA LEU A 123 -0.56 5.16 -2.05
C LEU A 123 -1.55 4.87 -3.20
N VAL A 124 -2.85 4.95 -2.91
CA VAL A 124 -3.91 4.97 -3.92
C VAL A 124 -4.52 6.38 -3.92
N GLU A 125 -4.28 7.12 -5.00
CA GLU A 125 -4.81 8.46 -5.21
C GLU A 125 -5.61 8.45 -6.50
N ALA A 126 -6.88 8.85 -6.46
CA ALA A 126 -7.79 8.75 -7.61
C ALA A 126 -7.22 9.39 -8.89
N ALA A 127 -6.53 10.53 -8.75
CA ALA A 127 -5.93 11.24 -9.89
C ALA A 127 -4.80 10.47 -10.58
N ASP A 128 -4.01 9.68 -9.81
CA ASP A 128 -2.78 9.03 -10.29
C ASP A 128 -2.95 7.53 -10.51
N GLN A 129 -3.99 6.93 -9.93
CA GLN A 129 -4.17 5.47 -9.92
C GLN A 129 -4.20 4.87 -11.33
N ARG A 130 -4.81 5.57 -12.28
CA ARG A 130 -4.82 5.16 -13.70
C ARG A 130 -3.41 4.97 -14.26
N LEU A 131 -2.46 5.87 -13.93
CA LEU A 131 -1.08 5.78 -14.42
C LEU A 131 -0.33 4.63 -13.78
N LYS A 132 -0.58 4.36 -12.50
CA LYS A 132 0.01 3.22 -11.78
C LYS A 132 -0.47 1.91 -12.38
N ILE A 133 -1.78 1.78 -12.63
CA ILE A 133 -2.37 0.60 -13.28
C ILE A 133 -1.79 0.42 -14.68
N VAL A 134 -1.70 1.48 -15.51
CA VAL A 134 -1.10 1.41 -16.84
C VAL A 134 0.32 0.86 -16.80
N ARG A 135 1.18 1.43 -15.93
CA ARG A 135 2.59 1.01 -15.84
C ARG A 135 2.72 -0.47 -15.46
N LEU A 136 1.92 -0.92 -14.50
CA LEU A 136 1.93 -2.31 -14.06
C LEU A 136 1.29 -3.25 -15.10
N ALA A 137 0.25 -2.80 -15.81
CA ALA A 137 -0.37 -3.58 -16.89
C ALA A 137 0.56 -3.76 -18.09
N VAL A 138 1.31 -2.72 -18.47
CA VAL A 138 2.37 -2.82 -19.49
C VAL A 138 3.45 -3.83 -19.03
N ALA A 139 3.89 -3.73 -17.77
CA ALA A 139 4.86 -4.68 -17.23
C ALA A 139 4.30 -6.12 -17.25
N THR A 140 3.03 -6.31 -16.92
CA THR A 140 2.37 -7.62 -16.98
C THR A 140 2.29 -8.15 -18.41
N ALA A 141 1.90 -7.30 -19.37
CA ALA A 141 1.87 -7.66 -20.79
C ALA A 141 3.27 -8.08 -21.30
N CYS A 142 4.33 -7.37 -20.87
CA CYS A 142 5.71 -7.76 -21.15
C CYS A 142 6.07 -9.11 -20.51
N CYS A 143 5.61 -9.38 -19.28
CA CYS A 143 5.88 -10.64 -18.60
C CYS A 143 5.28 -11.85 -19.31
N VAL A 144 4.12 -11.70 -19.94
CA VAL A 144 3.44 -12.78 -20.69
C VAL A 144 3.70 -12.71 -22.19
N VAL A 145 4.58 -11.78 -22.62
CA VAL A 145 4.94 -11.58 -24.04
C VAL A 145 3.69 -11.33 -24.90
N SER A 146 2.77 -10.48 -24.43
CA SER A 146 1.59 -10.05 -25.19
C SER A 146 2.03 -9.02 -26.23
N THR A 147 2.21 -9.46 -27.49
CA THR A 147 2.80 -8.68 -28.57
C THR A 147 2.03 -8.84 -29.87
N ASP A 148 2.40 -8.00 -30.85
CA ASP A 148 2.13 -8.26 -32.25
C ASP A 148 2.99 -9.44 -32.78
N ASP A 149 2.73 -9.87 -34.01
CA ASP A 149 3.41 -11.01 -34.64
C ASP A 149 4.93 -10.79 -34.82
N ASN A 150 5.38 -9.56 -34.86
CA ASN A 150 6.77 -9.18 -35.05
C ASN A 150 7.53 -8.92 -33.75
N PHE A 151 6.90 -9.02 -32.59
CA PHE A 151 7.45 -8.68 -31.28
C PHE A 151 7.91 -7.23 -31.15
N GLU A 152 7.38 -6.33 -31.97
CA GLU A 152 7.73 -4.92 -31.95
C GLU A 152 6.88 -4.13 -30.96
N LYS A 153 5.59 -4.47 -30.88
CA LYS A 153 4.64 -3.80 -29.99
C LYS A 153 4.26 -4.68 -28.81
N VAL A 154 4.09 -4.04 -27.66
CA VAL A 154 3.47 -4.63 -26.48
C VAL A 154 1.99 -4.30 -26.50
N ILE A 155 1.13 -5.31 -26.48
CA ILE A 155 -0.32 -5.14 -26.53
C ILE A 155 -0.91 -5.36 -25.14
N VAL A 156 -1.45 -4.28 -24.54
CA VAL A 156 -2.12 -4.32 -23.25
C VAL A 156 -3.61 -4.59 -23.47
N LYS A 157 -4.10 -5.66 -22.87
CA LYS A 157 -5.48 -6.13 -22.94
C LYS A 157 -6.15 -6.07 -21.56
N PRO A 158 -7.50 -6.16 -21.48
CA PRO A 158 -8.24 -6.08 -20.20
C PRO A 158 -7.75 -7.08 -19.13
N GLU A 159 -7.37 -8.30 -19.53
CA GLU A 159 -6.89 -9.33 -18.61
C GLU A 159 -5.60 -8.91 -17.87
N HIS A 160 -4.74 -8.11 -18.50
CA HIS A 160 -3.54 -7.57 -17.84
C HIS A 160 -3.91 -6.55 -16.76
N VAL A 161 -4.93 -5.74 -17.03
CA VAL A 161 -5.48 -4.76 -16.09
C VAL A 161 -6.11 -5.48 -14.89
N ASP A 162 -6.95 -6.47 -15.15
CA ASP A 162 -7.62 -7.25 -14.11
C ASP A 162 -6.61 -7.99 -13.23
N PHE A 163 -5.57 -8.58 -13.83
CA PHE A 163 -4.48 -9.20 -13.07
C PHE A 163 -3.80 -8.21 -12.13
N VAL A 164 -3.43 -7.02 -12.63
CA VAL A 164 -2.77 -5.99 -11.84
C VAL A 164 -3.64 -5.52 -10.67
N VAL A 165 -4.90 -5.23 -10.93
CA VAL A 165 -5.83 -4.76 -9.89
C VAL A 165 -6.04 -5.84 -8.83
N ASN A 166 -6.21 -7.10 -9.23
CA ASN A 166 -6.34 -8.22 -8.31
C ASN A 166 -5.05 -8.41 -7.48
N PHE A 167 -3.88 -8.29 -8.11
CA PHE A 167 -2.59 -8.36 -7.44
C PHE A 167 -2.42 -7.22 -6.41
N MET A 168 -2.71 -5.98 -6.78
CA MET A 168 -2.68 -4.83 -5.86
C MET A 168 -3.65 -5.02 -4.69
N ASN A 169 -4.89 -5.41 -4.97
CA ASN A 169 -5.89 -5.65 -3.94
C ASN A 169 -5.49 -6.79 -2.99
N LYS A 170 -4.88 -7.86 -3.49
CA LYS A 170 -4.36 -8.95 -2.66
C LYS A 170 -3.32 -8.46 -1.67
N ILE A 171 -2.41 -7.59 -2.11
CA ILE A 171 -1.38 -6.98 -1.25
C ILE A 171 -2.02 -6.01 -0.26
N TYR A 172 -2.88 -5.10 -0.71
CA TYR A 172 -3.45 -4.04 0.10
C TYR A 172 -4.44 -4.54 1.16
N ARG A 173 -5.04 -5.71 0.93
CA ARG A 173 -5.91 -6.43 1.89
C ARG A 173 -5.17 -7.47 2.72
N ALA A 174 -3.86 -7.65 2.51
CA ALA A 174 -3.07 -8.54 3.35
C ALA A 174 -3.11 -8.06 4.81
N LYS A 175 -3.20 -9.01 5.76
CA LYS A 175 -3.33 -8.71 7.19
C LYS A 175 -2.22 -7.78 7.70
N SER A 176 -1.00 -8.00 7.24
CA SER A 176 0.17 -7.20 7.59
C SER A 176 0.17 -5.80 6.96
N PHE A 177 -0.52 -5.62 5.83
CA PHE A 177 -0.64 -4.32 5.17
C PHE A 177 -1.84 -3.52 5.67
N GLY A 178 -3.02 -4.11 5.75
CA GLY A 178 -4.22 -3.58 6.39
C GLY A 178 -4.72 -2.26 5.81
N TYR A 179 -4.50 -1.98 4.53
CA TYR A 179 -4.92 -0.71 3.92
C TYR A 179 -6.44 -0.64 3.74
N ASP A 180 -7.09 -1.78 3.46
CA ASP A 180 -8.53 -1.91 3.42
C ASP A 180 -9.16 -1.60 4.78
N LYS A 181 -8.56 -2.12 5.86
CA LYS A 181 -9.03 -1.90 7.24
C LYS A 181 -8.90 -0.44 7.68
N LEU A 182 -7.78 0.19 7.33
CA LEU A 182 -7.62 1.63 7.54
C LEU A 182 -8.71 2.40 6.81
N SER A 183 -9.00 2.05 5.55
CA SER A 183 -10.01 2.73 4.73
C SER A 183 -11.44 2.51 5.26
N GLU A 184 -11.76 1.31 5.76
CA GLU A 184 -13.02 1.02 6.44
C GLU A 184 -13.19 1.87 7.70
N GLN A 185 -12.16 1.94 8.54
CA GLN A 185 -12.19 2.74 9.77
C GLN A 185 -12.42 4.22 9.46
N GLU A 186 -11.72 4.77 8.47
CA GLU A 186 -11.87 6.17 8.07
C GLU A 186 -13.29 6.49 7.60
N ARG A 187 -13.94 5.59 6.86
CA ARG A 187 -15.33 5.76 6.46
C ARG A 187 -16.28 5.76 7.64
N LEU A 188 -16.08 4.84 8.60
CA LEU A 188 -16.89 4.80 9.82
C LEU A 188 -16.77 6.10 10.63
N VAL A 189 -15.57 6.67 10.69
CA VAL A 189 -15.35 7.96 11.38
C VAL A 189 -16.03 9.11 10.65
N SER A 190 -15.94 9.14 9.31
CA SER A 190 -16.58 10.19 8.51
C SER A 190 -18.12 10.14 8.54
N ASP A 191 -18.68 8.96 8.72
CA ASP A 191 -20.13 8.76 8.79
C ASP A 191 -20.71 9.00 10.21
N THR A 192 -19.85 9.30 11.20
CA THR A 192 -20.28 9.57 12.57
C THR A 192 -20.91 10.96 12.64
N SER A 193 -22.16 11.03 13.12
CA SER A 193 -22.87 12.30 13.27
C SER A 193 -22.23 13.21 14.30
N ASP A 194 -22.38 14.55 14.13
CA ASP A 194 -21.84 15.57 15.05
C ASP A 194 -22.29 15.34 16.51
N ASP A 195 -23.52 14.88 16.74
CA ASP A 195 -24.04 14.55 18.06
C ASP A 195 -23.27 13.41 18.72
N ASN A 196 -22.90 12.37 17.94
CA ASN A 196 -22.11 11.27 18.44
C ASN A 196 -20.67 11.69 18.77
N ILE A 197 -20.10 12.60 17.96
CA ILE A 197 -18.77 13.18 18.22
C ILE A 197 -18.79 14.01 19.51
N ALA A 198 -19.82 14.85 19.71
CA ALA A 198 -19.97 15.65 20.93
C ALA A 198 -20.07 14.75 22.17
N LYS A 199 -20.89 13.70 22.10
CA LYS A 199 -21.04 12.73 23.20
C LYS A 199 -19.75 11.96 23.50
N LEU A 200 -19.04 11.50 22.47
CA LEU A 200 -17.73 10.86 22.61
C LEU A 200 -16.72 11.78 23.28
N ARG A 201 -16.73 13.06 22.92
CA ARG A 201 -15.87 14.07 23.53
C ARG A 201 -16.17 14.25 25.01
N GLU A 202 -17.43 14.34 25.39
CA GLU A 202 -17.83 14.43 26.80
C GLU A 202 -17.39 13.21 27.61
N GLU A 203 -17.62 12.01 27.08
CA GLU A 203 -17.21 10.76 27.71
C GLU A 203 -15.68 10.67 27.84
N PHE A 204 -14.93 11.13 26.82
CA PHE A 204 -13.47 11.18 26.87
C PHE A 204 -12.95 12.13 27.94
N LEU A 205 -13.54 13.33 28.04
CA LEU A 205 -13.16 14.32 29.05
C LEU A 205 -13.52 13.90 30.47
N ALA A 206 -14.44 12.95 30.63
CA ALA A 206 -14.79 12.35 31.92
C ALA A 206 -13.82 11.28 32.38
N LEU A 207 -12.87 10.84 31.54
CA LEU A 207 -11.85 9.87 31.92
C LEU A 207 -10.90 10.48 32.95
N PRO A 208 -10.48 9.75 33.97
CA PRO A 208 -9.50 10.21 34.97
C PRO A 208 -8.07 10.16 34.39
N LEU A 209 -7.86 10.90 33.32
CA LEU A 209 -6.56 11.03 32.67
C LEU A 209 -5.95 12.41 32.98
N PRO A 210 -4.62 12.49 33.20
CA PRO A 210 -3.96 13.79 33.30
C PRO A 210 -4.12 14.52 31.96
N ASP A 211 -4.51 15.80 32.05
CA ASP A 211 -4.68 16.70 30.90
C ASP A 211 -5.56 16.13 29.76
N ALA A 212 -6.73 15.56 30.11
CA ALA A 212 -7.64 14.92 29.16
C ALA A 212 -7.98 15.82 27.93
N ASN A 213 -8.05 17.15 28.10
CA ASN A 213 -8.25 18.08 27.00
C ASN A 213 -7.07 18.09 26.01
N GLU A 214 -5.84 18.05 26.50
CA GLU A 214 -4.64 18.02 25.66
C GLU A 214 -4.53 16.66 24.95
N MET A 215 -4.82 15.58 25.68
CA MET A 215 -4.89 14.23 25.10
C MET A 215 -5.94 14.14 23.98
N ALA A 216 -7.11 14.73 24.19
CA ALA A 216 -8.16 14.78 23.16
C ALA A 216 -7.68 15.50 21.89
N LYS A 217 -6.95 16.62 22.03
CA LYS A 217 -6.38 17.34 20.87
C LYS A 217 -5.34 16.49 20.14
N ILE A 218 -4.44 15.84 20.89
CA ILE A 218 -3.41 14.96 20.31
C ILE A 218 -4.07 13.84 19.53
N ILE A 219 -5.03 13.13 20.12
CA ILE A 219 -5.71 12.00 19.47
C ILE A 219 -6.49 12.47 18.24
N TYR A 220 -7.17 13.61 18.32
CA TYR A 220 -7.92 14.17 17.19
C TYR A 220 -7.03 14.55 16.01
N GLN A 221 -5.77 14.94 16.26
CA GLN A 221 -4.79 15.27 15.22
C GLN A 221 -4.12 14.02 14.59
N LEU A 222 -4.20 12.87 15.26
CA LEU A 222 -3.62 11.64 14.76
C LEU A 222 -4.60 10.97 13.80
N PRO A 223 -4.28 10.86 12.51
CA PRO A 223 -5.17 10.22 11.53
C PRO A 223 -5.33 8.72 11.79
N TYR A 224 -4.40 8.14 12.50
CA TYR A 224 -4.38 6.75 12.98
C TYR A 224 -3.33 6.64 14.09
N PHE A 225 -3.48 5.66 14.97
CA PHE A 225 -2.53 5.45 16.05
C PHE A 225 -2.39 3.96 16.40
N SER A 226 -1.21 3.60 16.80
CA SER A 226 -0.89 2.35 17.49
C SER A 226 -0.65 2.63 18.96
N ARG A 227 -0.59 1.56 19.76
CA ARG A 227 -0.19 1.71 21.17
C ARG A 227 1.14 2.47 21.30
N ALA A 228 2.12 2.11 20.48
CA ALA A 228 3.44 2.75 20.48
C ALA A 228 3.35 4.23 20.10
N THR A 229 2.49 4.57 19.11
CA THR A 229 2.26 5.95 18.71
C THR A 229 1.62 6.76 19.83
N LEU A 230 0.61 6.22 20.51
CA LEU A 230 -0.02 6.90 21.64
C LEU A 230 0.97 7.10 22.80
N GLU A 231 1.78 6.08 23.14
CA GLU A 231 2.80 6.19 24.18
C GLU A 231 3.80 7.31 23.87
N ASP A 232 4.27 7.39 22.63
CA ASP A 232 5.24 8.40 22.18
C ASP A 232 4.67 9.84 22.22
N TYR A 233 3.43 10.01 21.79
CA TYR A 233 2.83 11.35 21.68
C TYR A 233 2.21 11.85 22.98
N THR A 234 1.67 10.95 23.80
CA THR A 234 0.98 11.32 25.04
C THR A 234 1.88 11.33 26.27
N GLY A 235 2.97 10.54 26.25
CA GLY A 235 3.83 10.38 27.43
C GLY A 235 3.12 9.77 28.65
N LEU A 236 1.97 9.14 28.48
CA LEU A 236 1.15 8.60 29.55
C LEU A 236 1.85 7.42 30.28
N ALA A 237 1.61 7.33 31.58
CA ALA A 237 2.00 6.16 32.34
C ALA A 237 1.26 4.91 31.85
N LYS A 238 1.84 3.71 32.07
CA LYS A 238 1.29 2.44 31.54
C LYS A 238 -0.16 2.18 31.90
N ASP A 239 -0.60 2.58 33.08
CA ASP A 239 -1.99 2.33 33.53
C ASP A 239 -2.97 3.32 32.92
N ASP A 240 -2.58 4.59 32.77
CA ASP A 240 -3.36 5.61 32.05
C ASP A 240 -3.47 5.27 30.57
N LEU A 241 -2.38 4.78 29.95
CA LEU A 241 -2.38 4.31 28.58
C LEU A 241 -3.31 3.09 28.38
N LYS A 242 -3.36 2.14 29.34
CA LYS A 242 -4.32 1.03 29.31
C LYS A 242 -5.78 1.51 29.39
N LEU A 243 -6.03 2.49 30.26
CA LEU A 243 -7.38 3.08 30.40
C LEU A 243 -7.81 3.74 29.09
N LEU A 244 -6.92 4.54 28.51
CA LEU A 244 -7.13 5.19 27.21
C LEU A 244 -7.39 4.16 26.10
N LEU A 245 -6.55 3.15 25.97
CA LEU A 245 -6.71 2.10 24.97
C LEU A 245 -8.01 1.30 25.16
N LYS A 246 -8.40 1.02 26.41
CA LYS A 246 -9.68 0.38 26.71
C LYS A 246 -10.87 1.21 26.25
N PHE A 247 -10.84 2.52 26.53
CA PHE A 247 -11.88 3.44 26.07
C PHE A 247 -11.98 3.44 24.54
N LEU A 248 -10.86 3.66 23.84
CA LEU A 248 -10.81 3.72 22.38
C LEU A 248 -11.31 2.40 21.76
N THR A 249 -10.84 1.25 22.25
CA THR A 249 -11.26 -0.08 21.77
C THR A 249 -12.75 -0.31 22.00
N THR A 250 -13.30 0.07 23.17
CA THR A 250 -14.73 -0.10 23.51
C THR A 250 -15.63 0.74 22.61
N ARG A 251 -15.12 1.86 22.12
CA ARG A 251 -15.85 2.78 21.24
C ARG A 251 -15.55 2.56 19.76
N HIS A 252 -14.75 1.54 19.43
CA HIS A 252 -14.33 1.23 18.05
C HIS A 252 -13.61 2.39 17.34
N LEU A 253 -12.82 3.18 18.13
CA LEU A 253 -11.99 4.29 17.66
C LEU A 253 -10.54 3.86 17.45
#